data_29109856d232d189e0d545f3bb292f8c
#
_entry.id   29109856d232d189e0d545f3bb292f8c
#
_cell.length_a   1.000
_cell.length_b   1.000
_cell.length_c   1.000
_cell.angle_alpha   90.00
_cell.angle_beta   90.00
_cell.angle_gamma   90.00
#
_symmetry.space_group_name_H-M   'P 1'
#
loop_
_entity.id
_entity.type
_entity.pdbx_description
1 polymer ?
#
loop_
_entity_poly.entity_id
_entity_poly.type
_entity_poly.pdbx_seq_one_letter_code
_entity_poly.pdbx_strand_id
1 'polypeptide(L)'
;MDIFGFSLDSVLSSDGFIIGYYVFTVATSLILIKETKKRIFDLAAGVKSIIYAPIAFGILIGYLLTLYPYAEKIPILNWSWLGYNIAFGPFADQGFWGIVPFIPLLLYMFIHINHVEELYFRKSKKMVLVWAFAHVAMGIKLHMAILLIPVGFLFKYIYDKKGLNHSYAMHFATNILVVVALFLTLLG
;
A
#
# COMPACT_ATOMS: atom_id res chain seq x y z
N MET A 1 -18.48 -15.32 -7.37
CA MET A 1 -17.94 -16.62 -6.86
C MET A 1 -18.75 -16.96 -5.62
N ASP A 2 -19.74 -17.88 -5.76
CA ASP A 2 -20.61 -18.25 -4.65
C ASP A 2 -19.96 -19.35 -3.83
N ILE A 3 -19.55 -19.03 -2.62
CA ILE A 3 -19.05 -19.99 -1.66
C ILE A 3 -20.13 -20.15 -0.59
N PHE A 4 -20.74 -21.34 -0.48
CA PHE A 4 -21.83 -21.67 0.47
C PHE A 4 -23.11 -20.83 0.36
N GLY A 5 -23.46 -20.34 -0.85
CA GLY A 5 -24.70 -19.57 -1.05
C GLY A 5 -24.62 -18.09 -0.64
N PHE A 6 -23.43 -17.62 -0.27
CA PHE A 6 -23.15 -16.20 -0.05
C PHE A 6 -22.37 -15.65 -1.25
N SER A 7 -22.89 -14.64 -1.92
CA SER A 7 -22.07 -13.91 -2.88
C SER A 7 -21.03 -13.09 -2.10
N LEU A 8 -19.77 -13.13 -2.53
CA LEU A 8 -18.73 -12.34 -1.92
C LEU A 8 -19.12 -10.85 -1.89
N ASP A 9 -19.82 -10.40 -2.92
CA ASP A 9 -20.32 -9.03 -3.05
C ASP A 9 -21.36 -8.66 -1.98
N SER A 10 -22.23 -9.60 -1.57
CA SER A 10 -23.22 -9.35 -0.52
C SER A 10 -22.58 -9.25 0.87
N VAL A 11 -21.52 -9.99 1.12
CA VAL A 11 -20.75 -9.91 2.39
C VAL A 11 -19.93 -8.62 2.44
N LEU A 12 -19.32 -8.23 1.32
CA LEU A 12 -18.49 -7.02 1.24
C LEU A 12 -19.31 -5.72 1.22
N SER A 13 -20.57 -5.79 0.76
CA SER A 13 -21.50 -4.63 0.75
C SER A 13 -22.32 -4.46 2.02
N SER A 14 -22.17 -5.32 3.02
CA SER A 14 -22.96 -5.25 4.25
C SER A 14 -22.39 -4.24 5.25
N ASP A 15 -23.29 -3.49 5.93
CA ASP A 15 -22.92 -2.64 7.07
C ASP A 15 -22.14 -3.43 8.15
N GLY A 16 -22.46 -4.72 8.29
CA GLY A 16 -21.76 -5.65 9.18
C GLY A 16 -20.27 -5.81 8.86
N PHE A 17 -19.89 -5.80 7.58
CA PHE A 17 -18.47 -5.84 7.17
C PHE A 17 -17.75 -4.54 7.60
N ILE A 18 -18.36 -3.38 7.35
CA ILE A 18 -17.78 -2.08 7.74
C ILE A 18 -17.63 -2.00 9.26
N ILE A 19 -18.66 -2.40 10.01
CA ILE A 19 -18.62 -2.43 11.48
C ILE A 19 -17.52 -3.40 11.97
N GLY A 20 -17.48 -4.62 11.43
CA GLY A 20 -16.46 -5.62 11.76
C GLY A 20 -15.04 -5.11 11.47
N TYR A 21 -14.86 -4.43 10.36
CA TYR A 21 -13.61 -3.77 9.98
C TYR A 21 -13.17 -2.71 11.00
N TYR A 22 -14.09 -1.80 11.42
CA TYR A 22 -13.76 -0.79 12.44
C TYR A 22 -13.46 -1.43 13.80
N VAL A 23 -14.25 -2.40 14.23
CA VAL A 23 -14.00 -3.14 15.49
C VAL A 23 -12.62 -3.80 15.44
N PHE A 24 -12.28 -4.47 14.35
CA PHE A 24 -10.96 -5.09 14.17
C PHE A 24 -9.85 -4.04 14.22
N THR A 25 -9.97 -2.93 13.50
CA THR A 25 -8.96 -1.87 13.45
C THR A 25 -8.75 -1.25 14.83
N VAL A 26 -9.83 -0.94 15.56
CA VAL A 26 -9.75 -0.35 16.91
C VAL A 26 -9.16 -1.37 17.89
N ALA A 27 -9.65 -2.60 17.91
CA ALA A 27 -9.16 -3.63 18.83
C ALA A 27 -7.67 -3.92 18.61
N THR A 28 -7.23 -4.11 17.37
CA THR A 28 -5.81 -4.35 17.06
C THR A 28 -4.94 -3.13 17.39
N SER A 29 -5.44 -1.91 17.16
CA SER A 29 -4.72 -0.68 17.50
C SER A 29 -4.52 -0.55 19.02
N LEU A 30 -5.52 -0.95 19.83
CA LEU A 30 -5.41 -0.94 21.28
C LEU A 30 -4.46 -2.03 21.79
N ILE A 31 -4.55 -3.25 21.24
CA ILE A 31 -3.65 -4.36 21.59
C ILE A 31 -2.19 -4.01 21.26
N LEU A 32 -1.95 -3.39 20.11
CA LEU A 32 -0.63 -3.03 19.62
C LEU A 32 -0.19 -1.60 19.98
N ILE A 33 -0.83 -0.97 20.96
CA ILE A 33 -0.58 0.45 21.26
C ILE A 33 0.88 0.76 21.59
N LYS A 34 1.58 -0.13 22.27
CA LYS A 34 3.01 0.03 22.58
C LYS A 34 3.87 -0.04 21.31
N GLU A 35 3.57 -0.99 20.42
CA GLU A 35 4.25 -1.12 19.13
C GLU A 35 3.93 0.06 18.23
N THR A 36 2.70 0.52 18.21
CA THR A 36 2.29 1.70 17.44
C THR A 36 3.09 2.94 17.86
N LYS A 37 3.18 3.21 19.18
CA LYS A 37 3.99 4.31 19.71
C LYS A 37 5.46 4.19 19.29
N LYS A 38 6.06 3.00 19.44
CA LYS A 38 7.44 2.75 19.02
C LYS A 38 7.64 3.06 17.55
N ARG A 39 6.76 2.57 16.67
CA ARG A 39 6.87 2.77 15.22
C ARG A 39 6.67 4.24 14.81
N ILE A 40 5.85 5.00 15.53
CA ILE A 40 5.75 6.46 15.34
C ILE A 40 7.07 7.15 15.71
N PHE A 41 7.73 6.74 16.79
CA PHE A 41 9.06 7.26 17.12
C PHE A 41 10.12 6.87 16.08
N ASP A 42 10.07 5.65 15.55
CA ASP A 42 10.94 5.20 14.47
C ASP A 42 10.73 6.04 13.19
N LEU A 43 9.47 6.37 12.85
CA LEU A 43 9.14 7.31 11.76
C LEU A 43 9.75 8.70 12.01
N ALA A 44 9.58 9.24 13.20
CA ALA A 44 10.12 10.54 13.57
C ALA A 44 11.65 10.57 13.50
N ALA A 45 12.31 9.48 13.92
CA ALA A 45 13.77 9.34 13.80
C ALA A 45 14.26 9.34 12.35
N GLY A 46 13.44 8.82 11.42
CA GLY A 46 13.74 8.76 9.98
C GLY A 46 13.30 9.98 9.17
N VAL A 47 12.64 10.97 9.78
CA VAL A 47 11.92 12.07 9.11
C VAL A 47 12.74 12.81 8.05
N LYS A 48 14.04 12.98 8.24
CA LYS A 48 14.94 13.63 7.27
C LYS A 48 14.97 12.94 5.90
N SER A 49 14.57 11.68 5.81
CA SER A 49 14.56 10.92 4.55
C SER A 49 13.24 11.03 3.78
N ILE A 50 12.22 11.69 4.32
CA ILE A 50 10.97 12.01 3.62
C ILE A 50 11.25 12.84 2.35
N ILE A 51 12.31 13.65 2.36
CA ILE A 51 12.73 14.44 1.18
C ILE A 51 13.02 13.58 -0.07
N TYR A 52 13.26 12.28 0.08
CA TYR A 52 13.46 11.35 -1.05
C TYR A 52 12.15 10.70 -1.52
N ALA A 53 11.04 10.82 -0.78
CA ALA A 53 9.75 10.24 -1.17
C ALA A 53 9.23 10.77 -2.52
N PRO A 54 9.40 12.06 -2.89
CA PRO A 54 9.03 12.54 -4.22
C PRO A 54 9.74 11.82 -5.37
N ILE A 55 10.93 11.27 -5.16
CA ILE A 55 11.64 10.49 -6.20
C ILE A 55 10.91 9.18 -6.45
N ALA A 56 10.57 8.42 -5.39
CA ALA A 56 9.79 7.19 -5.50
C ALA A 56 8.41 7.46 -6.11
N PHE A 57 7.74 8.50 -5.63
CA PHE A 57 6.45 8.95 -6.15
C PHE A 57 6.55 9.36 -7.64
N GLY A 58 7.60 10.08 -8.03
CA GLY A 58 7.85 10.46 -9.43
C GLY A 58 8.03 9.25 -10.36
N ILE A 59 8.66 8.17 -9.89
CA ILE A 59 8.75 6.90 -10.65
C ILE A 59 7.34 6.34 -10.90
N LEU A 60 6.49 6.33 -9.88
CA LEU A 60 5.11 5.83 -9.97
C LEU A 60 4.27 6.68 -10.93
N ILE A 61 4.27 7.99 -10.76
CA ILE A 61 3.52 8.92 -11.62
C ILE A 61 4.05 8.91 -13.05
N GLY A 62 5.38 8.93 -13.22
CA GLY A 62 5.98 8.84 -14.55
C GLY A 62 5.53 7.59 -15.31
N TYR A 63 5.45 6.45 -14.63
CA TYR A 63 4.91 5.23 -15.22
C TYR A 63 3.42 5.38 -15.58
N LEU A 64 2.61 5.87 -14.66
CA LEU A 64 1.16 6.03 -14.89
C LEU A 64 0.88 6.93 -16.10
N LEU A 65 1.65 8.00 -16.27
CA LEU A 65 1.46 8.94 -17.36
C LEU A 65 2.01 8.43 -18.72
N THR A 66 2.97 7.51 -18.72
CA THR A 66 3.68 7.12 -19.95
C THR A 66 3.41 5.67 -20.38
N LEU A 67 3.64 4.70 -19.50
CA LEU A 67 3.64 3.27 -19.84
C LEU A 67 2.35 2.53 -19.48
N TYR A 68 1.60 3.04 -18.50
CA TYR A 68 0.38 2.40 -18.02
C TYR A 68 -0.64 2.12 -19.14
N PRO A 69 -0.96 3.06 -20.08
CA PRO A 69 -1.94 2.79 -21.14
C PRO A 69 -1.52 1.68 -22.12
N TYR A 70 -0.22 1.40 -22.21
CA TYR A 70 0.31 0.30 -23.03
C TYR A 70 0.31 -1.02 -22.26
N ALA A 71 0.69 -0.99 -20.99
CA ALA A 71 0.74 -2.19 -20.15
C ALA A 71 -0.66 -2.79 -19.96
N GLU A 72 -1.70 -1.96 -19.84
CA GLU A 72 -3.09 -2.43 -19.72
C GLU A 72 -3.61 -3.19 -20.96
N LYS A 73 -3.04 -2.94 -22.13
CA LYS A 73 -3.40 -3.65 -23.36
C LYS A 73 -2.80 -5.05 -23.45
N ILE A 74 -1.85 -5.39 -22.60
CA ILE A 74 -1.20 -6.69 -22.56
C ILE A 74 -1.89 -7.56 -21.52
N PRO A 75 -2.67 -8.60 -21.92
CA PRO A 75 -3.55 -9.33 -20.98
C PRO A 75 -2.83 -9.89 -19.75
N ILE A 76 -1.62 -10.45 -19.94
CA ILE A 76 -0.85 -11.01 -18.82
C ILE A 76 -0.36 -9.94 -17.85
N LEU A 77 -0.03 -8.74 -18.33
CA LEU A 77 0.42 -7.65 -17.50
C LEU A 77 -0.74 -6.97 -16.75
N ASN A 78 -1.92 -6.92 -17.39
CA ASN A 78 -3.13 -6.36 -16.81
C ASN A 78 -3.85 -7.33 -15.85
N TRP A 79 -3.31 -8.53 -15.65
CA TRP A 79 -3.92 -9.53 -14.79
C TRP A 79 -3.84 -9.14 -13.32
N SER A 80 -4.96 -9.33 -12.62
CA SER A 80 -5.10 -9.27 -11.15
C SER A 80 -6.06 -10.38 -10.73
N TRP A 81 -5.80 -11.02 -9.60
CA TRP A 81 -6.63 -12.11 -9.12
C TRP A 81 -7.90 -11.64 -8.37
N LEU A 82 -7.90 -10.40 -7.82
CA LEU A 82 -9.04 -9.83 -7.11
C LEU A 82 -9.83 -8.80 -7.93
N GLY A 83 -9.20 -8.19 -8.94
CA GLY A 83 -9.80 -7.08 -9.67
C GLY A 83 -9.76 -5.73 -8.96
N TYR A 84 -9.48 -5.68 -7.65
CA TYR A 84 -9.29 -4.46 -6.86
C TYR A 84 -8.13 -4.62 -5.87
N ASN A 85 -7.59 -3.48 -5.41
CA ASN A 85 -6.55 -3.46 -4.39
C ASN A 85 -7.18 -3.46 -2.99
N ILE A 86 -6.89 -4.48 -2.18
CA ILE A 86 -7.44 -4.61 -0.81
C ILE A 86 -7.08 -3.44 0.11
N ALA A 87 -5.99 -2.71 -0.17
CA ALA A 87 -5.60 -1.54 0.61
C ALA A 87 -6.59 -0.37 0.48
N PHE A 88 -7.28 -0.26 -0.66
CA PHE A 88 -8.29 0.78 -0.92
C PHE A 88 -9.73 0.29 -0.70
N GLY A 89 -9.88 -0.99 -0.34
CA GLY A 89 -11.17 -1.61 -0.11
C GLY A 89 -11.94 -1.99 -1.37
N PRO A 90 -12.98 -2.81 -1.21
CA PRO A 90 -13.76 -3.33 -2.33
C PRO A 90 -14.69 -2.28 -2.98
N PHE A 91 -14.87 -1.12 -2.35
CA PHE A 91 -15.76 -0.04 -2.82
C PHE A 91 -15.00 1.12 -3.49
N ALA A 92 -13.73 0.91 -3.85
CA ALA A 92 -12.90 1.95 -4.47
C ALA A 92 -13.47 2.45 -5.82
N ASP A 93 -14.25 1.64 -6.50
CA ASP A 93 -14.99 1.98 -7.72
C ASP A 93 -16.14 2.97 -7.49
N GLN A 94 -16.59 3.14 -6.23
CA GLN A 94 -17.59 4.14 -5.83
C GLN A 94 -16.98 5.53 -5.61
N GLY A 95 -15.72 5.73 -6.02
CA GLY A 95 -15.01 6.99 -5.93
C GLY A 95 -14.54 7.34 -4.52
N PHE A 96 -14.36 8.63 -4.26
CA PHE A 96 -13.81 9.13 -2.99
C PHE A 96 -14.54 8.58 -1.75
N TRP A 97 -15.86 8.63 -1.74
CA TRP A 97 -16.68 8.18 -0.60
C TRP A 97 -16.61 6.68 -0.35
N GLY A 98 -16.31 5.88 -1.39
CA GLY A 98 -16.07 4.45 -1.24
C GLY A 98 -14.76 4.14 -0.51
N ILE A 99 -13.75 5.02 -0.62
CA ILE A 99 -12.44 4.83 0.00
C ILE A 99 -12.36 5.41 1.43
N VAL A 100 -13.09 6.50 1.71
CA VAL A 100 -13.04 7.20 3.01
C VAL A 100 -13.18 6.26 4.22
N PRO A 101 -14.08 5.27 4.23
CA PRO A 101 -14.20 4.34 5.36
C PRO A 101 -12.93 3.52 5.62
N PHE A 102 -12.06 3.35 4.62
CA PHE A 102 -10.83 2.56 4.74
C PHE A 102 -9.59 3.36 5.13
N ILE A 103 -9.70 4.69 5.28
CA ILE A 103 -8.57 5.54 5.71
C ILE A 103 -7.94 5.07 7.02
N PRO A 104 -8.69 4.70 8.07
CA PRO A 104 -8.08 4.19 9.32
C PRO A 104 -7.24 2.92 9.09
N LEU A 105 -7.69 2.01 8.22
CA LEU A 105 -6.91 0.82 7.85
C LEU A 105 -5.65 1.20 7.09
N LEU A 106 -5.75 2.10 6.12
CA LEU A 106 -4.60 2.58 5.36
C LEU A 106 -3.51 3.15 6.28
N LEU A 107 -3.91 4.02 7.22
CA LEU A 107 -2.98 4.58 8.20
C LEU A 107 -2.36 3.51 9.10
N TYR A 108 -3.18 2.56 9.58
CA TYR A 108 -2.72 1.42 10.35
C TYR A 108 -1.73 0.56 9.56
N MET A 109 -2.06 0.23 8.30
CA MET A 109 -1.17 -0.52 7.42
C MET A 109 0.15 0.23 7.19
N PHE A 110 0.13 1.54 6.94
CA PHE A 110 1.34 2.31 6.70
C PHE A 110 2.25 2.33 7.93
N ILE A 111 1.68 2.45 9.15
CA ILE A 111 2.46 2.41 10.39
C ILE A 111 3.02 1.01 10.66
N HIS A 112 2.24 -0.05 10.43
CA HIS A 112 2.63 -1.39 10.84
C HIS A 112 3.26 -2.21 9.72
N ILE A 113 2.62 -2.28 8.56
CA ILE A 113 3.06 -3.13 7.45
C ILE A 113 4.29 -2.55 6.79
N ASN A 114 4.36 -1.23 6.53
CA ASN A 114 5.55 -0.64 5.96
C ASN A 114 6.80 -0.88 6.83
N HIS A 115 6.66 -0.78 8.17
CA HIS A 115 7.77 -1.09 9.05
C HIS A 115 8.24 -2.55 8.93
N VAL A 116 7.30 -3.49 8.87
CA VAL A 116 7.58 -4.92 8.66
C VAL A 116 8.23 -5.14 7.29
N GLU A 117 7.72 -4.50 6.24
CA GLU A 117 8.27 -4.59 4.90
C GLU A 117 9.71 -4.08 4.84
N GLU A 118 10.01 -2.94 5.45
CA GLU A 118 11.37 -2.42 5.49
C GLU A 118 12.30 -3.34 6.30
N LEU A 119 11.83 -3.89 7.41
CA LEU A 119 12.61 -4.78 8.27
C LEU A 119 13.01 -6.09 7.57
N TYR A 120 12.10 -6.68 6.78
CA TYR A 120 12.31 -8.00 6.20
C TYR A 120 12.73 -7.95 4.73
N PHE A 121 12.13 -7.10 3.92
CA PHE A 121 12.32 -7.13 2.47
C PHE A 121 13.47 -6.24 1.97
N ARG A 122 14.10 -5.42 2.82
CA ARG A 122 15.29 -4.64 2.41
C ARG A 122 16.62 -5.34 2.72
N LYS A 123 16.60 -6.52 3.33
CA LYS A 123 17.81 -7.27 3.70
C LYS A 123 18.63 -7.72 2.49
N SER A 124 18.01 -8.02 1.36
CA SER A 124 18.69 -8.44 0.14
C SER A 124 17.98 -8.01 -1.13
N LYS A 125 18.69 -8.02 -2.26
CA LYS A 125 18.09 -7.73 -3.59
C LYS A 125 16.98 -8.72 -3.95
N LYS A 126 17.13 -10.01 -3.60
CA LYS A 126 16.10 -11.03 -3.81
C LYS A 126 14.82 -10.72 -3.03
N MET A 127 14.96 -10.27 -1.78
CA MET A 127 13.82 -9.91 -0.95
C MET A 127 13.07 -8.68 -1.48
N VAL A 128 13.76 -7.74 -2.14
CA VAL A 128 13.09 -6.62 -2.83
C VAL A 128 12.18 -7.13 -3.96
N LEU A 129 12.64 -8.12 -4.74
CA LEU A 129 11.80 -8.73 -5.78
C LEU A 129 10.61 -9.48 -5.16
N VAL A 130 10.84 -10.25 -4.09
CA VAL A 130 9.75 -10.94 -3.36
C VAL A 130 8.72 -9.92 -2.86
N TRP A 131 9.16 -8.80 -2.29
CA TRP A 131 8.29 -7.72 -1.86
C TRP A 131 7.43 -7.16 -2.99
N ALA A 132 8.06 -6.82 -4.12
CA ALA A 132 7.35 -6.27 -5.26
C ALA A 132 6.24 -7.23 -5.76
N PHE A 133 6.56 -8.51 -5.93
CA PHE A 133 5.58 -9.50 -6.38
C PHE A 133 4.57 -9.92 -5.31
N ALA A 134 4.90 -9.81 -4.01
CA ALA A 134 3.94 -10.05 -2.93
C ALA A 134 2.74 -9.09 -2.99
N HIS A 135 2.90 -7.91 -3.61
CA HIS A 135 1.81 -6.97 -3.83
C HIS A 135 0.71 -7.51 -4.77
N VAL A 136 1.04 -8.49 -5.63
CA VAL A 136 0.02 -9.19 -6.43
C VAL A 136 -1.00 -9.87 -5.51
N ALA A 137 -0.57 -10.39 -4.34
CA ALA A 137 -1.49 -10.96 -3.35
C ALA A 137 -2.48 -9.93 -2.77
N MET A 138 -2.15 -8.63 -2.84
CA MET A 138 -3.05 -7.54 -2.46
C MET A 138 -4.05 -7.14 -3.56
N GLY A 139 -4.09 -7.85 -4.68
CA GLY A 139 -4.94 -7.54 -5.82
C GLY A 139 -4.34 -6.50 -6.79
N ILE A 140 -3.08 -6.13 -6.62
CA ILE A 140 -2.39 -5.22 -7.55
C ILE A 140 -2.11 -5.95 -8.87
N LYS A 141 -2.32 -5.27 -10.00
CA LYS A 141 -2.02 -5.79 -11.33
C LYS A 141 -0.53 -6.12 -11.49
N LEU A 142 -0.21 -7.12 -12.30
CA LEU A 142 1.16 -7.61 -12.45
C LEU A 142 2.13 -6.50 -12.91
N HIS A 143 1.73 -5.64 -13.87
CA HIS A 143 2.59 -4.55 -14.31
C HIS A 143 2.90 -3.54 -13.21
N MET A 144 1.96 -3.31 -12.28
CA MET A 144 2.18 -2.45 -11.13
C MET A 144 3.17 -3.09 -10.13
N ALA A 145 3.09 -4.40 -9.93
CA ALA A 145 4.08 -5.12 -9.11
C ALA A 145 5.49 -5.02 -9.72
N ILE A 146 5.62 -5.11 -11.04
CA ILE A 146 6.90 -4.90 -11.73
C ILE A 146 7.42 -3.47 -11.53
N LEU A 147 6.53 -2.47 -11.58
CA LEU A 147 6.89 -1.06 -11.31
C LEU A 147 7.41 -0.85 -9.89
N LEU A 148 6.95 -1.64 -8.90
CA LEU A 148 7.44 -1.54 -7.53
C LEU A 148 8.91 -2.00 -7.38
N ILE A 149 9.48 -2.72 -8.35
CA ILE A 149 10.88 -3.16 -8.29
C ILE A 149 11.85 -1.97 -8.17
N PRO A 150 11.89 -1.00 -9.10
CA PRO A 150 12.79 0.16 -8.95
C PRO A 150 12.50 0.98 -7.69
N VAL A 151 11.25 1.12 -7.29
CA VAL A 151 10.87 1.79 -6.04
C VAL A 151 11.43 1.05 -4.82
N GLY A 152 11.29 -0.28 -4.80
CA GLY A 152 11.83 -1.12 -3.74
C GLY A 152 13.37 -1.08 -3.66
N PHE A 153 14.07 -0.98 -4.80
CA PHE A 153 15.53 -0.78 -4.79
C PHE A 153 15.93 0.59 -4.29
N LEU A 154 15.14 1.63 -4.54
CA LEU A 154 15.39 2.95 -3.97
C LEU A 154 15.22 2.93 -2.44
N PHE A 155 14.17 2.29 -1.90
CA PHE A 155 14.01 2.10 -0.47
C PHE A 155 15.18 1.29 0.12
N LYS A 156 15.60 0.21 -0.56
CA LYS A 156 16.77 -0.57 -0.13
C LYS A 156 18.04 0.27 -0.12
N TYR A 157 18.26 1.12 -1.10
CA TYR A 157 19.43 2.03 -1.11
C TYR A 157 19.44 2.93 0.13
N ILE A 158 18.28 3.52 0.51
CA ILE A 158 18.17 4.32 1.73
C ILE A 158 18.38 3.47 2.98
N TYR A 159 17.82 2.24 2.99
CA TYR A 159 18.04 1.28 4.08
C TYR A 159 19.52 0.97 4.29
N ASP A 160 20.23 0.65 3.22
CA ASP A 160 21.66 0.31 3.28
C ASP A 160 22.54 1.51 3.71
N LYS A 161 22.15 2.73 3.34
CA LYS A 161 22.93 3.95 3.63
C LYS A 161 22.60 4.60 4.96
N LYS A 162 21.35 4.54 5.41
CA LYS A 162 20.86 5.32 6.55
C LYS A 162 20.12 4.47 7.60
N GLY A 163 19.84 3.21 7.28
CA GLY A 163 19.16 2.28 8.19
C GLY A 163 17.64 2.27 8.08
N LEU A 164 17.04 1.38 8.89
CA LEU A 164 15.63 1.03 8.88
C LEU A 164 14.69 2.25 8.99
N ASN A 165 14.91 3.10 10.00
CA ASN A 165 13.99 4.20 10.29
C ASN A 165 13.89 5.19 9.13
N HIS A 166 15.00 5.41 8.43
CA HIS A 166 15.07 6.30 7.26
C HIS A 166 14.34 5.74 6.04
N SER A 167 14.53 4.45 5.74
CA SER A 167 13.81 3.78 4.66
C SER A 167 12.32 3.71 4.98
N TYR A 168 11.96 3.39 6.22
CA TYR A 168 10.59 3.34 6.70
C TYR A 168 9.88 4.71 6.57
N ALA A 169 10.51 5.79 7.01
CA ALA A 169 9.93 7.14 6.88
C ALA A 169 9.74 7.55 5.41
N MET A 170 10.70 7.22 4.55
CA MET A 170 10.57 7.46 3.11
C MET A 170 9.43 6.65 2.49
N HIS A 171 9.32 5.35 2.81
CA HIS A 171 8.24 4.48 2.32
C HIS A 171 6.88 4.99 2.78
N PHE A 172 6.74 5.30 4.08
CA PHE A 172 5.52 5.88 4.64
C PHE A 172 5.10 7.15 3.88
N ALA A 173 6.02 8.09 3.69
CA ALA A 173 5.74 9.34 2.97
C ALA A 173 5.38 9.10 1.50
N THR A 174 6.01 8.12 0.83
CA THR A 174 5.66 7.75 -0.54
C THR A 174 4.22 7.25 -0.61
N ASN A 175 3.79 6.39 0.32
CA ASN A 175 2.42 5.88 0.37
C ASN A 175 1.40 7.00 0.67
N ILE A 176 1.73 7.96 1.54
CA ILE A 176 0.89 9.15 1.76
C ILE A 176 0.74 9.95 0.46
N LEU A 177 1.82 10.18 -0.28
CA LEU A 177 1.75 10.90 -1.56
C LEU A 177 0.87 10.17 -2.58
N VAL A 178 0.95 8.83 -2.65
CA VAL A 178 0.09 8.01 -3.53
C VAL A 178 -1.38 8.16 -3.14
N VAL A 179 -1.71 8.08 -1.85
CA VAL A 179 -3.10 8.22 -1.37
C VAL A 179 -3.63 9.62 -1.62
N VAL A 180 -2.83 10.66 -1.37
CA VAL A 180 -3.21 12.06 -1.66
C VAL A 180 -3.46 12.24 -3.16
N ALA A 181 -2.57 11.74 -4.02
CA ALA A 181 -2.75 11.81 -5.47
C ALA A 181 -4.04 11.10 -5.91
N LEU A 182 -4.31 9.89 -5.37
CA LEU A 182 -5.55 9.17 -5.65
C LEU A 182 -6.77 10.00 -5.25
N PHE A 183 -6.78 10.59 -4.05
CA PHE A 183 -7.90 11.42 -3.60
C PHE A 183 -8.12 12.64 -4.49
N LEU A 184 -7.04 13.30 -4.93
CA LEU A 184 -7.16 14.43 -5.84
C LEU A 184 -7.77 14.03 -7.20
N THR A 185 -7.45 12.83 -7.71
CA THR A 185 -8.04 12.33 -8.97
C THR A 185 -9.51 11.91 -8.82
N LEU A 186 -9.96 11.56 -7.61
CA LEU A 186 -11.35 11.17 -7.35
C LEU A 186 -12.27 12.35 -7.00
N LEU A 187 -11.70 13.50 -6.69
CA LEU A 187 -12.44 14.74 -6.39
C LEU A 187 -12.61 15.66 -7.62
N GLY A 188 -11.83 15.46 -8.68
CA GLY A 188 -11.88 16.22 -9.95
C GLY A 188 -12.67 15.50 -10.99
#